data_f3fb7beb7b644ef330b44203b6e482f6
#
_entry.id   f3fb7beb7b644ef330b44203b6e482f6
#
_cell.length_a   1.000
_cell.length_b   1.000
_cell.length_c   1.000
_cell.angle_alpha   90.00
_cell.angle_beta   90.00
_cell.angle_gamma   90.00
#
_symmetry.space_group_name_H-M   'P 1'
#
loop_
_entity.id
_entity.type
_entity.pdbx_description
1 polymer ?
#
loop_
_entity_poly.entity_id
_entity_poly.type
_entity_poly.pdbx_seq_one_letter_code
_entity_poly.pdbx_strand_id
1 'polypeptide(L)'
;ISKSTNKEYNGINVLLLQIYAGQNKYNSNEWATYDQWFKLGGGIKELVNGKYKITKPSKYSLKGQKGQWITFYKKIEVQPTPEELKLIEEGYETDSKHRAILKSFYVYNADQVEGYEAPAMPESNTKPDTLADKLAADVRAKVFQSDLDRCFYSLKDDSITMTKPQYFDTKENYACTLLHELTHWTRNKSESTKRNFGKARFGNGAYAMEELVAELGSAMLAGQLGISNKPREDHAKYLNGWIKAIKQDSNIIFKMASFADKATKYLLDKQESATKAKQLDLVA
;
A
#
# COMPACT_ATOMS: atom_id res chain seq x y z
N ILE A 1 -3.03 -9.79 -3.00
CA ILE A 1 -2.21 -10.82 -2.31
C ILE A 1 -1.42 -11.64 -3.32
N SER A 2 -0.30 -12.21 -2.87
CA SER A 2 0.48 -13.17 -3.66
C SER A 2 -0.19 -14.55 -3.59
N LYS A 3 -0.70 -15.05 -4.71
CA LYS A 3 -1.37 -16.35 -4.79
C LYS A 3 -0.48 -17.53 -4.37
N SER A 4 0.83 -17.43 -4.62
CA SER A 4 1.77 -18.52 -4.31
C SER A 4 2.19 -18.58 -2.84
N THR A 5 2.17 -17.46 -2.13
CA THR A 5 2.64 -17.36 -0.73
C THR A 5 1.54 -16.99 0.25
N ASN A 6 0.39 -16.62 -0.24
CA ASN A 6 -0.76 -16.07 0.50
C ASN A 6 -0.40 -14.85 1.37
N LYS A 7 0.67 -14.12 0.98
CA LYS A 7 1.11 -12.90 1.68
C LYS A 7 0.66 -11.67 0.90
N GLU A 8 0.37 -10.61 1.63
CA GLU A 8 0.09 -9.32 1.04
C GLU A 8 1.32 -8.71 0.38
N TYR A 9 1.11 -7.98 -0.70
CA TYR A 9 2.13 -7.09 -1.24
C TYR A 9 2.27 -5.87 -0.32
N ASN A 10 3.44 -5.23 -0.36
CA ASN A 10 3.78 -4.15 0.56
C ASN A 10 4.22 -2.89 -0.19
N GLY A 11 4.07 -1.75 0.47
CA GLY A 11 4.56 -0.46 0.01
C GLY A 11 4.00 -0.09 -1.35
N ILE A 12 4.83 0.44 -2.25
CA ILE A 12 4.43 0.92 -3.58
C ILE A 12 3.75 -0.16 -4.44
N ASN A 13 4.05 -1.46 -4.20
CA ASN A 13 3.46 -2.53 -5.00
C ASN A 13 1.95 -2.66 -4.79
N VAL A 14 1.44 -2.38 -3.58
CA VAL A 14 0.00 -2.36 -3.31
C VAL A 14 -0.69 -1.38 -4.23
N LEU A 15 -0.18 -0.15 -4.28
CA LEU A 15 -0.74 0.91 -5.12
C LEU A 15 -0.65 0.57 -6.62
N LEU A 16 0.52 0.11 -7.09
CA LEU A 16 0.72 -0.26 -8.50
C LEU A 16 -0.25 -1.33 -8.95
N LEU A 17 -0.45 -2.37 -8.12
CA LEU A 17 -1.36 -3.46 -8.43
C LEU A 17 -2.83 -3.04 -8.39
N GLN A 18 -3.22 -2.16 -7.46
CA GLN A 18 -4.57 -1.60 -7.39
C GLN A 18 -4.89 -0.74 -8.62
N ILE A 19 -3.99 0.18 -8.99
CA ILE A 19 -4.15 1.03 -10.18
C ILE A 19 -4.30 0.16 -11.43
N TYR A 20 -3.42 -0.84 -11.60
CA TYR A 20 -3.45 -1.71 -12.76
C TYR A 20 -4.72 -2.58 -12.81
N ALA A 21 -5.17 -3.11 -11.65
CA ALA A 21 -6.42 -3.83 -11.54
C ALA A 21 -7.61 -2.95 -11.94
N GLY A 22 -7.68 -1.72 -11.42
CA GLY A 22 -8.74 -0.77 -11.75
C GLY A 22 -8.78 -0.39 -13.24
N GLN A 23 -7.62 -0.12 -13.85
CA GLN A 23 -7.51 0.20 -15.27
C GLN A 23 -7.97 -0.95 -16.19
N ASN A 24 -7.71 -2.19 -15.79
CA ASN A 24 -8.07 -3.39 -16.55
C ASN A 24 -9.39 -4.01 -16.09
N LYS A 25 -10.07 -3.43 -15.09
CA LYS A 25 -11.35 -3.92 -14.53
C LYS A 25 -11.25 -5.35 -13.98
N TYR A 26 -10.11 -5.70 -13.35
CA TYR A 26 -9.96 -6.98 -12.69
C TYR A 26 -10.75 -7.00 -11.38
N ASN A 27 -11.42 -8.13 -11.15
CA ASN A 27 -12.21 -8.37 -9.93
C ASN A 27 -11.42 -9.12 -8.86
N SER A 28 -10.36 -9.83 -9.24
CA SER A 28 -9.52 -10.56 -8.30
C SER A 28 -8.39 -9.68 -7.76
N ASN A 29 -8.03 -9.88 -6.49
CA ASN A 29 -6.84 -9.28 -5.89
C ASN A 29 -5.65 -10.27 -5.80
N GLU A 30 -5.75 -11.43 -6.44
CA GLU A 30 -4.72 -12.45 -6.45
C GLU A 30 -3.74 -12.23 -7.62
N TRP A 31 -2.46 -12.24 -7.30
CA TRP A 31 -1.37 -11.98 -8.26
C TRP A 31 -0.25 -13.01 -8.08
N ALA A 32 0.36 -13.43 -9.17
CA ALA A 32 1.55 -14.24 -9.13
C ALA A 32 2.42 -14.01 -10.38
N THR A 33 3.70 -14.38 -10.30
CA THR A 33 4.57 -14.39 -11.48
C THR A 33 4.15 -15.49 -12.46
N TYR A 34 4.65 -15.39 -13.69
CA TYR A 34 4.41 -16.43 -14.71
C TYR A 34 4.79 -17.83 -14.18
N ASP A 35 5.98 -17.97 -13.60
CA ASP A 35 6.46 -19.27 -13.11
C ASP A 35 5.63 -19.79 -11.92
N GLN A 36 5.10 -18.90 -11.10
CA GLN A 36 4.20 -19.27 -10.01
C GLN A 36 2.86 -19.78 -10.54
N TRP A 37 2.23 -19.06 -11.48
CA TRP A 37 1.02 -19.53 -12.15
C TRP A 37 1.21 -20.83 -12.88
N PHE A 38 2.36 -20.96 -13.59
CA PHE A 38 2.71 -22.21 -14.28
C PHE A 38 2.75 -23.40 -13.32
N LYS A 39 3.42 -23.27 -12.17
CA LYS A 39 3.50 -24.31 -11.14
C LYS A 39 2.15 -24.59 -10.49
N LEU A 40 1.37 -23.57 -10.18
CA LEU A 40 0.01 -23.71 -9.62
C LEU A 40 -0.90 -24.50 -10.54
N GLY A 41 -0.72 -24.38 -11.85
CA GLY A 41 -1.41 -25.18 -12.86
C GLY A 41 -0.85 -26.60 -13.06
N GLY A 42 0.09 -27.03 -12.21
CA GLY A 42 0.69 -28.37 -12.27
C GLY A 42 1.78 -28.53 -13.33
N GLY A 43 2.28 -27.41 -13.88
CA GLY A 43 3.40 -27.42 -14.83
C GLY A 43 4.72 -27.73 -14.18
N ILE A 44 5.58 -28.49 -14.86
CA ILE A 44 6.93 -28.85 -14.41
C ILE A 44 7.95 -28.41 -15.43
N LYS A 45 9.01 -27.77 -14.97
CA LYS A 45 10.21 -27.39 -15.75
C LYS A 45 11.42 -28.05 -15.11
N GLU A 46 12.23 -28.70 -15.91
CA GLU A 46 13.49 -29.32 -15.48
C GLU A 46 14.68 -28.64 -16.13
N LEU A 47 15.78 -28.55 -15.42
CA LEU A 47 17.03 -28.00 -15.95
C LEU A 47 17.79 -29.12 -16.69
N VAL A 48 17.81 -29.04 -18.02
CA VAL A 48 18.49 -30.01 -18.88
C VAL A 48 19.57 -29.26 -19.68
N ASN A 49 20.82 -29.63 -19.52
CA ASN A 49 21.98 -28.99 -20.19
C ASN A 49 22.00 -27.45 -20.04
N GLY A 50 21.74 -26.95 -18.83
CA GLY A 50 21.73 -25.51 -18.54
C GLY A 50 20.51 -24.72 -19.05
N LYS A 51 19.52 -25.38 -19.65
CA LYS A 51 18.27 -24.78 -20.15
C LYS A 51 17.06 -25.41 -19.48
N TYR A 52 16.08 -24.59 -19.15
CA TYR A 52 14.80 -25.10 -18.64
C TYR A 52 13.97 -25.71 -19.78
N LYS A 53 13.60 -26.99 -19.62
CA LYS A 53 12.69 -27.71 -20.51
C LYS A 53 11.39 -28.03 -19.78
N ILE A 54 10.25 -27.77 -20.42
CA ILE A 54 8.95 -28.14 -19.89
C ILE A 54 8.78 -29.65 -20.05
N THR A 55 8.68 -30.37 -18.93
CA THR A 55 8.44 -31.82 -18.92
C THR A 55 6.97 -32.15 -18.69
N LYS A 56 6.23 -31.22 -18.08
CA LYS A 56 4.77 -31.28 -17.93
C LYS A 56 4.16 -29.91 -18.19
N PRO A 57 3.19 -29.78 -19.11
CA PRO A 57 2.52 -28.50 -19.34
C PRO A 57 1.64 -28.10 -18.14
N SER A 58 1.45 -26.80 -17.96
CA SER A 58 0.48 -26.26 -17.00
C SER A 58 -0.93 -26.31 -17.61
N LYS A 59 -1.95 -26.52 -16.78
CA LYS A 59 -3.34 -26.31 -17.16
C LYS A 59 -3.72 -24.83 -17.23
N TYR A 60 -2.88 -23.92 -16.68
CA TYR A 60 -3.08 -22.48 -16.73
C TYR A 60 -2.27 -21.85 -17.85
N SER A 61 -2.88 -20.90 -18.56
CA SER A 61 -2.27 -20.17 -19.67
C SER A 61 -2.30 -18.67 -19.44
N LEU A 62 -1.19 -18.01 -19.75
CA LEU A 62 -1.03 -16.55 -19.75
C LEU A 62 -0.64 -16.05 -21.16
N LYS A 63 -0.95 -16.84 -22.20
CA LYS A 63 -0.60 -16.51 -23.58
C LYS A 63 -1.22 -15.18 -24.00
N GLY A 64 -0.39 -14.26 -24.48
CA GLY A 64 -0.84 -12.93 -24.94
C GLY A 64 -1.11 -11.92 -23.84
N GLN A 65 -1.01 -12.31 -22.56
CA GLN A 65 -1.25 -11.41 -21.43
C GLN A 65 -0.02 -10.54 -21.13
N LYS A 66 -0.28 -9.30 -20.67
CA LYS A 66 0.75 -8.39 -20.21
C LYS A 66 0.78 -8.39 -18.69
N GLY A 67 1.97 -8.56 -18.09
CA GLY A 67 2.13 -8.53 -16.66
C GLY A 67 2.30 -7.10 -16.14
N GLN A 68 1.90 -6.87 -14.91
CA GLN A 68 2.20 -5.66 -14.16
C GLN A 68 3.58 -5.78 -13.51
N TRP A 69 4.36 -4.75 -13.66
CA TRP A 69 5.67 -4.64 -13.04
C TRP A 69 5.54 -4.31 -11.54
N ILE A 70 6.31 -5.02 -10.70
CA ILE A 70 6.46 -4.78 -9.27
C ILE A 70 7.93 -4.72 -8.90
N THR A 71 8.25 -4.08 -7.77
CA THR A 71 9.61 -3.99 -7.24
C THR A 71 9.77 -4.77 -5.95
N PHE A 72 10.92 -5.40 -5.80
CA PHE A 72 11.37 -5.98 -4.55
C PHE A 72 12.62 -5.24 -4.10
N TYR A 73 12.51 -4.57 -2.95
CA TYR A 73 13.62 -3.89 -2.31
C TYR A 73 13.99 -4.60 -1.02
N LYS A 74 15.25 -4.97 -0.87
CA LYS A 74 15.78 -5.56 0.36
C LYS A 74 17.13 -4.94 0.68
N LYS A 75 17.29 -4.47 1.90
CA LYS A 75 18.62 -4.21 2.46
C LYS A 75 19.22 -5.55 2.91
N ILE A 76 20.41 -5.86 2.46
CA ILE A 76 21.20 -7.00 2.92
C ILE A 76 22.39 -6.50 3.67
N GLU A 77 22.71 -7.13 4.78
CA GLU A 77 23.94 -6.90 5.50
C GLU A 77 25.08 -7.55 4.71
N VAL A 78 26.14 -6.82 4.48
CA VAL A 78 27.31 -7.29 3.74
C VAL A 78 28.55 -6.99 4.55
N GLN A 79 29.56 -7.84 4.43
CA GLN A 79 30.87 -7.55 5.00
C GLN A 79 31.49 -6.35 4.28
N PRO A 80 32.16 -5.43 5.01
CA PRO A 80 32.86 -4.31 4.42
C PRO A 80 33.92 -4.79 3.42
N THR A 81 34.07 -4.07 2.33
CA THR A 81 35.18 -4.31 1.40
C THR A 81 36.50 -3.94 2.05
N PRO A 82 37.67 -4.44 1.54
CA PRO A 82 38.97 -4.06 2.07
C PRO A 82 39.25 -2.55 2.03
N GLU A 83 38.67 -1.82 1.08
CA GLU A 83 38.75 -0.36 0.96
C GLU A 83 37.91 0.34 2.02
N GLU A 84 36.68 -0.15 2.25
CA GLU A 84 35.82 0.34 3.30
C GLU A 84 36.40 0.07 4.71
N LEU A 85 37.06 -1.07 4.92
CA LEU A 85 37.75 -1.38 6.17
C LEU A 85 38.85 -0.36 6.47
N LYS A 86 39.65 0.04 5.48
CA LYS A 86 40.65 1.08 5.64
C LYS A 86 40.06 2.43 6.04
N LEU A 87 38.94 2.82 5.39
CA LEU A 87 38.25 4.06 5.74
C LEU A 87 37.70 4.03 7.18
N ILE A 88 37.18 2.88 7.62
CA ILE A 88 36.73 2.67 8.98
C ILE A 88 37.88 2.78 9.98
N GLU A 89 39.05 2.18 9.66
CA GLU A 89 40.27 2.28 10.47
C GLU A 89 40.79 3.73 10.55
N GLU A 90 40.61 4.52 9.50
CA GLU A 90 40.93 5.95 9.46
C GLU A 90 39.91 6.84 10.14
N GLY A 91 38.84 6.25 10.72
CA GLY A 91 37.82 6.99 11.51
C GLY A 91 36.66 7.57 10.69
N TYR A 92 36.50 7.20 9.42
CA TYR A 92 35.37 7.60 8.59
C TYR A 92 34.16 6.70 8.85
N GLU A 93 33.00 7.31 9.07
CA GLU A 93 31.73 6.58 9.08
C GLU A 93 31.37 6.17 7.65
N THR A 94 31.33 4.86 7.38
CA THR A 94 30.88 4.33 6.10
C THR A 94 29.54 3.65 6.29
N ASP A 95 28.59 3.84 5.37
CA ASP A 95 27.28 3.14 5.34
C ASP A 95 27.46 1.69 4.79
N SER A 96 28.63 1.11 5.06
CA SER A 96 29.14 -0.12 4.46
C SER A 96 28.43 -1.40 4.90
N LYS A 97 27.63 -1.35 5.99
CA LYS A 97 26.97 -2.53 6.55
C LYS A 97 25.78 -3.04 5.71
N HIS A 98 25.26 -2.21 4.81
CA HIS A 98 24.03 -2.56 4.10
C HIS A 98 24.13 -2.26 2.61
N ARG A 99 23.86 -3.24 1.77
CA ARG A 99 23.62 -3.03 0.33
C ARG A 99 22.15 -3.20 0.02
N ALA A 100 21.64 -2.30 -0.83
CA ALA A 100 20.28 -2.39 -1.33
C ALA A 100 20.22 -3.30 -2.55
N ILE A 101 19.35 -4.30 -2.51
CA ILE A 101 18.99 -5.09 -3.68
C ILE A 101 17.64 -4.60 -4.16
N LEU A 102 17.58 -4.11 -5.39
CA LEU A 102 16.36 -3.80 -6.10
C LEU A 102 16.18 -4.81 -7.23
N LYS A 103 15.11 -5.60 -7.17
CA LYS A 103 14.73 -6.54 -8.23
C LYS A 103 13.34 -6.20 -8.72
N SER A 104 13.11 -6.39 -10.00
CA SER A 104 11.80 -6.19 -10.62
C SER A 104 11.25 -7.51 -11.13
N PHE A 105 9.96 -7.69 -10.99
CA PHE A 105 9.24 -8.88 -11.45
C PHE A 105 7.97 -8.45 -12.17
N TYR A 106 7.55 -9.25 -13.14
CA TYR A 106 6.21 -9.15 -13.71
C TYR A 106 5.28 -10.12 -13.00
N VAL A 107 4.15 -9.61 -12.56
CA VAL A 107 3.06 -10.41 -11.99
C VAL A 107 1.80 -10.24 -12.82
N TYR A 108 0.97 -11.24 -12.81
CA TYR A 108 -0.27 -11.35 -13.56
C TYR A 108 -1.42 -11.55 -12.58
N ASN A 109 -2.52 -10.86 -12.81
CA ASN A 109 -3.74 -11.03 -12.04
C ASN A 109 -4.40 -12.39 -12.34
N ALA A 110 -5.14 -12.90 -11.38
CA ALA A 110 -5.90 -14.15 -11.56
C ALA A 110 -6.88 -14.09 -12.74
N ASP A 111 -7.51 -12.92 -12.97
CA ASP A 111 -8.44 -12.69 -14.09
C ASP A 111 -7.77 -12.75 -15.47
N GLN A 112 -6.44 -12.72 -15.53
CA GLN A 112 -5.67 -12.91 -16.77
C GLN A 112 -5.35 -14.39 -17.06
N VAL A 113 -5.61 -15.29 -16.11
CA VAL A 113 -5.15 -16.67 -16.16
C VAL A 113 -6.24 -17.57 -16.74
N GLU A 114 -6.09 -17.94 -17.99
CA GLU A 114 -6.97 -18.91 -18.62
C GLU A 114 -6.90 -20.27 -17.89
N GLY A 115 -8.07 -20.84 -17.58
CA GLY A 115 -8.20 -22.10 -16.86
C GLY A 115 -8.11 -21.99 -15.34
N TYR A 116 -8.00 -20.77 -14.78
CA TYR A 116 -8.09 -20.50 -13.35
C TYR A 116 -9.38 -19.73 -13.04
N GLU A 117 -10.15 -20.22 -12.10
CA GLU A 117 -11.30 -19.50 -11.55
C GLU A 117 -10.90 -18.87 -10.22
N ALA A 118 -10.81 -17.55 -10.19
CA ALA A 118 -10.55 -16.82 -8.98
C ALA A 118 -11.76 -16.93 -8.02
N PRO A 119 -11.55 -17.12 -6.71
CA PRO A 119 -12.64 -17.00 -5.76
C PRO A 119 -13.31 -15.63 -5.92
N ALA A 120 -14.64 -15.62 -5.95
CA ALA A 120 -15.37 -14.36 -5.93
C ALA A 120 -14.93 -13.56 -4.70
N MET A 121 -14.56 -12.30 -4.91
CA MET A 121 -14.36 -11.39 -3.77
C MET A 121 -15.71 -11.29 -3.04
N PRO A 122 -15.74 -11.41 -1.72
CA PRO A 122 -16.98 -11.20 -1.00
C PRO A 122 -17.49 -9.79 -1.34
N GLU A 123 -18.67 -9.72 -1.92
CA GLU A 123 -19.35 -8.45 -2.12
C GLU A 123 -19.52 -7.81 -0.73
N SER A 124 -18.91 -6.66 -0.54
CA SER A 124 -19.17 -5.87 0.66
C SER A 124 -20.61 -5.34 0.56
N ASN A 125 -21.54 -6.01 1.24
CA ASN A 125 -22.91 -5.52 1.40
C ASN A 125 -22.96 -4.25 2.28
N THR A 126 -21.81 -3.79 2.76
CA THR A 126 -21.68 -2.61 3.62
C THR A 126 -21.44 -1.38 2.76
N LYS A 127 -22.15 -0.31 3.02
CA LYS A 127 -21.97 0.95 2.29
C LYS A 127 -20.56 1.50 2.50
N PRO A 128 -19.90 2.07 1.48
CA PRO A 128 -18.53 2.57 1.56
C PRO A 128 -18.26 3.57 2.71
N ASP A 129 -19.21 4.44 3.00
CA ASP A 129 -19.16 5.40 4.10
C ASP A 129 -19.10 4.71 5.48
N THR A 130 -19.85 3.63 5.67
CA THR A 130 -19.85 2.90 6.94
C THR A 130 -18.56 2.11 7.19
N LEU A 131 -17.80 1.72 6.16
CA LEU A 131 -16.52 1.01 6.35
C LEU A 131 -15.43 1.94 6.88
N ALA A 132 -15.33 3.16 6.37
CA ALA A 132 -14.38 4.16 6.87
C ALA A 132 -14.76 4.65 8.27
N ASP A 133 -16.06 4.91 8.53
CA ASP A 133 -16.56 5.29 9.85
C ASP A 133 -16.35 4.16 10.86
N LYS A 134 -16.61 2.92 10.46
CA LYS A 134 -16.34 1.74 11.29
C LYS A 134 -14.85 1.63 11.65
N LEU A 135 -13.96 1.82 10.68
CA LEU A 135 -12.51 1.82 10.95
C LEU A 135 -12.17 2.92 11.96
N ALA A 136 -12.66 4.15 11.76
CA ALA A 136 -12.42 5.27 12.66
C ALA A 136 -12.89 4.97 14.10
N ALA A 137 -14.07 4.36 14.24
CA ALA A 137 -14.62 3.97 15.53
C ALA A 137 -13.80 2.83 16.19
N ASP A 138 -13.45 1.80 15.43
CA ASP A 138 -12.69 0.66 15.94
C ASP A 138 -11.28 1.06 16.41
N VAL A 139 -10.62 2.01 15.73
CA VAL A 139 -9.32 2.56 16.17
C VAL A 139 -9.44 3.63 17.23
N ARG A 140 -10.67 4.02 17.60
CA ARG A 140 -11.01 5.08 18.57
C ARG A 140 -10.49 6.47 18.18
N ALA A 141 -10.48 6.78 16.90
CA ALA A 141 -10.18 8.12 16.43
C ALA A 141 -11.35 9.06 16.76
N LYS A 142 -11.05 10.27 17.25
CA LYS A 142 -12.06 11.29 17.54
C LYS A 142 -12.42 11.99 16.23
N VAL A 143 -13.60 11.71 15.68
CA VAL A 143 -14.10 12.31 14.44
C VAL A 143 -15.28 13.22 14.76
N PHE A 144 -15.19 14.48 14.35
CA PHE A 144 -16.26 15.49 14.47
C PHE A 144 -16.75 15.89 13.09
N GLN A 145 -18.07 16.03 12.94
CA GLN A 145 -18.66 16.55 11.71
C GLN A 145 -18.92 18.04 11.83
N SER A 146 -18.67 18.78 10.76
CA SER A 146 -18.77 20.23 10.69
C SER A 146 -19.44 20.68 9.39
N ASP A 147 -20.04 21.86 9.40
CA ASP A 147 -20.53 22.54 8.19
C ASP A 147 -19.42 23.32 7.45
N LEU A 148 -18.17 23.23 7.93
CA LEU A 148 -17.04 23.82 7.24
C LEU A 148 -16.73 23.03 5.97
N ASP A 149 -16.41 23.73 4.87
CA ASP A 149 -15.96 23.14 3.61
C ASP A 149 -14.47 22.76 3.67
N ARG A 150 -14.09 22.01 4.70
CA ARG A 150 -12.72 21.47 4.85
C ARG A 150 -12.68 20.31 5.82
N CYS A 151 -11.87 19.32 5.49
CA CYS A 151 -11.52 18.22 6.36
C CYS A 151 -10.05 18.36 6.80
N PHE A 152 -9.73 18.00 8.03
CA PHE A 152 -8.37 18.05 8.54
C PHE A 152 -8.20 17.25 9.84
N TYR A 153 -7.00 16.73 10.05
CA TYR A 153 -6.54 16.22 11.33
C TYR A 153 -5.84 17.33 12.14
N SER A 154 -6.25 17.52 13.39
CA SER A 154 -5.60 18.42 14.35
C SER A 154 -4.65 17.65 15.26
N LEU A 155 -3.35 17.89 15.11
CA LEU A 155 -2.32 17.34 16.00
C LEU A 155 -2.48 17.83 17.44
N LYS A 156 -2.96 19.05 17.64
CA LYS A 156 -3.13 19.68 18.97
C LYS A 156 -4.21 18.97 19.76
N ASP A 157 -5.33 18.68 19.12
CA ASP A 157 -6.52 18.16 19.78
C ASP A 157 -6.66 16.65 19.61
N ASP A 158 -5.76 16.04 18.82
CA ASP A 158 -5.80 14.64 18.41
C ASP A 158 -7.17 14.23 17.88
N SER A 159 -7.69 15.03 16.96
CA SER A 159 -9.04 14.87 16.41
C SER A 159 -9.09 15.14 14.92
N ILE A 160 -10.05 14.52 14.26
CA ILE A 160 -10.35 14.68 12.84
C ILE A 160 -11.64 15.51 12.75
N THR A 161 -11.60 16.57 11.95
CA THR A 161 -12.81 17.31 11.56
C THR A 161 -13.16 16.95 10.13
N MET A 162 -14.38 16.49 9.91
CA MET A 162 -14.93 16.14 8.60
C MET A 162 -16.07 17.09 8.22
N THR A 163 -16.10 17.48 6.96
CA THR A 163 -17.32 18.05 6.37
C THR A 163 -18.43 17.00 6.44
N LYS A 164 -19.67 17.41 6.72
CA LYS A 164 -20.81 16.49 6.80
C LYS A 164 -21.00 15.69 5.50
N PRO A 165 -21.41 14.41 5.56
CA PRO A 165 -21.50 13.52 4.40
C PRO A 165 -22.35 14.05 3.25
N GLN A 166 -23.41 14.80 3.54
CA GLN A 166 -24.33 15.34 2.54
C GLN A 166 -23.68 16.40 1.61
N TYR A 167 -22.52 16.94 1.94
CA TYR A 167 -21.80 17.92 1.14
C TYR A 167 -20.75 17.27 0.20
N PHE A 168 -20.62 15.95 0.23
CA PHE A 168 -19.76 15.21 -0.70
C PHE A 168 -20.57 14.74 -1.91
N ASP A 169 -19.96 14.80 -3.10
CA ASP A 169 -20.59 14.34 -4.33
C ASP A 169 -20.94 12.85 -4.30
N THR A 170 -20.09 12.05 -3.65
CA THR A 170 -20.29 10.61 -3.49
C THR A 170 -19.90 10.15 -2.08
N LYS A 171 -20.42 9.00 -1.69
CA LYS A 171 -20.06 8.34 -0.42
C LYS A 171 -18.62 7.87 -0.42
N GLU A 172 -18.13 7.45 -1.58
CA GLU A 172 -16.73 7.07 -1.79
C GLU A 172 -15.80 8.25 -1.53
N ASN A 173 -16.17 9.46 -1.99
CA ASN A 173 -15.38 10.67 -1.75
C ASN A 173 -15.31 11.00 -0.25
N TYR A 174 -16.44 10.91 0.47
CA TYR A 174 -16.44 11.05 1.93
C TYR A 174 -15.53 10.02 2.59
N ALA A 175 -15.72 8.74 2.27
CA ALA A 175 -14.95 7.65 2.85
C ALA A 175 -13.44 7.79 2.57
N CYS A 176 -13.03 8.07 1.33
CA CYS A 176 -11.63 8.28 0.97
C CYS A 176 -11.03 9.51 1.67
N THR A 177 -11.81 10.57 1.88
CA THR A 177 -11.37 11.74 2.65
C THR A 177 -11.17 11.38 4.13
N LEU A 178 -12.07 10.63 4.73
CA LEU A 178 -11.90 10.16 6.12
C LEU A 178 -10.67 9.24 6.25
N LEU A 179 -10.42 8.35 5.28
CA LEU A 179 -9.22 7.51 5.27
C LEU A 179 -7.93 8.33 5.12
N HIS A 180 -7.96 9.43 4.38
CA HIS A 180 -6.86 10.37 4.27
C HIS A 180 -6.55 11.01 5.63
N GLU A 181 -7.56 11.53 6.31
CA GLU A 181 -7.39 12.13 7.65
C GLU A 181 -6.98 11.10 8.71
N LEU A 182 -7.50 9.86 8.63
CA LEU A 182 -7.06 8.75 9.47
C LEU A 182 -5.58 8.40 9.24
N THR A 183 -5.10 8.51 8.01
CA THR A 183 -3.67 8.30 7.72
C THR A 183 -2.83 9.38 8.40
N HIS A 184 -3.21 10.65 8.35
CA HIS A 184 -2.57 11.73 9.13
C HIS A 184 -2.61 11.44 10.63
N TRP A 185 -3.76 11.00 11.15
CA TRP A 185 -3.95 10.68 12.56
C TRP A 185 -2.95 9.63 13.07
N THR A 186 -2.48 8.70 12.22
CA THR A 186 -1.49 7.69 12.62
C THR A 186 -0.11 8.27 12.95
N ARG A 187 0.20 9.50 12.55
CA ARG A 187 1.55 10.07 12.48
C ARG A 187 2.44 9.85 13.71
N ASN A 188 1.87 9.84 14.92
CA ASN A 188 2.60 9.69 16.17
C ASN A 188 1.98 8.60 17.08
N LYS A 189 1.27 7.63 16.52
CA LYS A 189 0.54 6.63 17.31
C LYS A 189 1.39 5.45 17.76
N SER A 190 2.49 5.19 17.06
CA SER A 190 3.45 4.13 17.39
C SER A 190 4.82 4.46 16.82
N GLU A 191 5.86 3.78 17.26
CA GLU A 191 7.20 3.94 16.68
C GLU A 191 7.23 3.55 15.19
N SER A 192 6.41 2.57 14.76
CA SER A 192 6.33 2.16 13.36
C SER A 192 5.69 3.21 12.46
N THR A 193 4.74 4.00 12.99
CA THR A 193 4.03 5.05 12.24
C THR A 193 4.64 6.43 12.39
N LYS A 194 5.59 6.59 13.31
CA LYS A 194 6.26 7.87 13.59
C LYS A 194 6.97 8.38 12.33
N ARG A 195 6.65 9.61 11.95
CA ARG A 195 7.24 10.27 10.82
C ARG A 195 7.37 11.78 11.08
N ASN A 196 8.54 12.31 10.72
CA ASN A 196 8.82 13.73 10.87
C ASN A 196 9.57 14.21 9.62
N PHE A 197 8.90 15.03 8.84
CA PHE A 197 9.47 15.67 7.63
C PHE A 197 9.97 17.10 7.92
N GLY A 198 10.12 17.46 9.19
CA GLY A 198 10.47 18.82 9.62
C GLY A 198 9.24 19.69 9.91
N LYS A 199 9.44 21.00 10.03
CA LYS A 199 8.36 21.96 10.29
C LYS A 199 7.50 22.08 9.02
N ALA A 200 6.37 21.36 9.01
CA ALA A 200 5.40 21.44 7.93
C ALA A 200 4.68 22.80 7.99
N ARG A 201 4.83 23.61 6.95
CA ARG A 201 4.00 24.79 6.68
C ARG A 201 3.33 24.55 5.33
N PHE A 202 2.10 25.01 5.21
CA PHE A 202 1.36 24.90 3.94
C PHE A 202 2.23 25.38 2.76
N GLY A 203 2.36 24.51 1.74
CA GLY A 203 3.14 24.80 0.54
C GLY A 203 4.65 24.51 0.61
N ASN A 204 5.21 24.03 1.73
CA ASN A 204 6.60 23.59 1.78
C ASN A 204 6.77 22.08 1.50
N GLY A 205 8.04 21.65 1.26
CA GLY A 205 8.35 20.25 0.93
C GLY A 205 7.96 19.25 2.03
N ALA A 206 8.06 19.64 3.31
CA ALA A 206 7.68 18.79 4.44
C ALA A 206 6.17 18.54 4.49
N TYR A 207 5.37 19.55 4.19
CA TYR A 207 3.93 19.43 4.07
C TYR A 207 3.56 18.52 2.88
N ALA A 208 4.16 18.75 1.71
CA ALA A 208 3.91 17.95 0.52
C ALA A 208 4.24 16.46 0.74
N MET A 209 5.26 16.13 1.53
CA MET A 209 5.60 14.73 1.85
C MET A 209 4.54 14.09 2.75
N GLU A 210 4.04 14.78 3.76
CA GLU A 210 2.98 14.26 4.63
C GLU A 210 1.67 14.06 3.87
N GLU A 211 1.30 15.00 2.98
CA GLU A 211 0.15 14.84 2.10
C GLU A 211 0.30 13.63 1.17
N LEU A 212 1.50 13.41 0.62
CA LEU A 212 1.76 12.23 -0.22
C LEU A 212 1.58 10.92 0.56
N VAL A 213 2.00 10.88 1.82
CA VAL A 213 1.76 9.70 2.68
C VAL A 213 0.27 9.52 2.92
N ALA A 214 -0.48 10.58 3.20
CA ALA A 214 -1.90 10.51 3.47
C ALA A 214 -2.70 10.05 2.24
N GLU A 215 -2.34 10.54 1.06
CA GLU A 215 -2.95 10.13 -0.20
C GLU A 215 -2.68 8.65 -0.52
N LEU A 216 -1.43 8.22 -0.41
CA LEU A 216 -1.07 6.82 -0.64
C LEU A 216 -1.74 5.90 0.39
N GLY A 217 -1.81 6.32 1.65
CA GLY A 217 -2.47 5.56 2.72
C GLY A 217 -3.98 5.45 2.51
N SER A 218 -4.63 6.55 2.13
CA SER A 218 -6.06 6.55 1.75
C SER A 218 -6.34 5.59 0.61
N ALA A 219 -5.55 5.64 -0.46
CA ALA A 219 -5.70 4.74 -1.60
C ALA A 219 -5.51 3.26 -1.22
N MET A 220 -4.50 2.95 -0.41
CA MET A 220 -4.23 1.59 0.08
C MET A 220 -5.38 1.08 0.94
N LEU A 221 -5.88 1.88 1.88
CA LEU A 221 -7.02 1.55 2.74
C LEU A 221 -8.29 1.36 1.93
N ALA A 222 -8.60 2.28 1.01
CA ALA A 222 -9.78 2.20 0.16
C ALA A 222 -9.82 0.91 -0.65
N GLY A 223 -8.68 0.50 -1.22
CA GLY A 223 -8.57 -0.76 -1.94
C GLY A 223 -8.69 -2.00 -1.05
N GLN A 224 -8.10 -2.00 0.15
CA GLN A 224 -8.17 -3.14 1.08
C GLN A 224 -9.57 -3.29 1.71
N LEU A 225 -10.25 -2.17 1.95
CA LEU A 225 -11.63 -2.16 2.45
C LEU A 225 -12.68 -2.38 1.36
N GLY A 226 -12.28 -2.43 0.07
CA GLY A 226 -13.22 -2.57 -1.05
C GLY A 226 -14.09 -1.33 -1.30
N ILE A 227 -13.64 -0.14 -0.87
CA ILE A 227 -14.38 1.12 -1.03
C ILE A 227 -14.22 1.68 -2.44
N SER A 228 -12.99 1.77 -2.92
CA SER A 228 -12.68 2.30 -4.25
C SER A 228 -11.34 1.78 -4.75
N ASN A 229 -11.28 1.48 -6.05
CA ASN A 229 -10.02 1.17 -6.77
C ASN A 229 -9.60 2.31 -7.72
N LYS A 230 -10.30 3.46 -7.65
CA LYS A 230 -10.01 4.60 -8.53
C LYS A 230 -9.19 5.65 -7.78
N PRO A 231 -8.14 6.22 -8.41
CA PRO A 231 -7.47 7.39 -7.87
C PRO A 231 -8.46 8.56 -7.76
N ARG A 232 -8.32 9.39 -6.74
CA ARG A 232 -9.13 10.60 -6.59
C ARG A 232 -8.68 11.66 -7.61
N GLU A 233 -9.63 12.39 -8.18
CA GLU A 233 -9.35 13.43 -9.19
C GLU A 233 -8.88 14.76 -8.57
N ASP A 234 -9.12 14.99 -7.29
CA ASP A 234 -8.83 16.26 -6.59
C ASP A 234 -7.37 16.41 -6.09
N HIS A 235 -6.53 15.41 -6.37
CA HIS A 235 -5.09 15.44 -6.04
C HIS A 235 -4.26 16.45 -6.83
N ALA A 236 -4.84 17.09 -7.84
CA ALA A 236 -4.14 18.02 -8.73
C ALA A 236 -3.43 19.17 -8.00
N LYS A 237 -3.90 19.59 -6.82
CA LYS A 237 -3.32 20.67 -6.02
C LYS A 237 -1.89 20.36 -5.54
N TYR A 238 -1.58 19.10 -5.30
CA TYR A 238 -0.28 18.65 -4.75
C TYR A 238 0.64 18.06 -5.81
N LEU A 239 0.10 17.72 -6.99
CA LEU A 239 0.80 16.98 -8.05
C LEU A 239 2.12 17.67 -8.46
N ASN A 240 2.12 18.98 -8.61
CA ASN A 240 3.32 19.74 -8.98
C ASN A 240 4.42 19.68 -7.90
N GLY A 241 4.02 19.70 -6.61
CA GLY A 241 4.95 19.53 -5.48
C GLY A 241 5.56 18.14 -5.46
N TRP A 242 4.73 17.11 -5.66
CA TRP A 242 5.18 15.72 -5.72
C TRP A 242 6.09 15.45 -6.93
N ILE A 243 5.71 15.90 -8.12
CA ILE A 243 6.53 15.78 -9.33
C ILE A 243 7.91 16.44 -9.13
N LYS A 244 7.95 17.63 -8.53
CA LYS A 244 9.20 18.32 -8.23
C LYS A 244 10.08 17.52 -7.26
N ALA A 245 9.49 16.98 -6.18
CA ALA A 245 10.19 16.18 -5.20
C ALA A 245 10.72 14.86 -5.80
N ILE A 246 9.89 14.16 -6.57
CA ILE A 246 10.26 12.90 -7.24
C ILE A 246 11.35 13.12 -8.29
N LYS A 247 11.35 14.26 -9.00
CA LYS A 247 12.42 14.62 -9.94
C LYS A 247 13.75 14.88 -9.23
N GLN A 248 13.72 15.38 -7.99
CA GLN A 248 14.94 15.60 -7.19
C GLN A 248 15.50 14.31 -6.59
N ASP A 249 14.63 13.42 -6.13
CA ASP A 249 14.99 12.11 -5.59
C ASP A 249 13.88 11.09 -5.90
N SER A 250 14.13 10.22 -6.86
CA SER A 250 13.17 9.17 -7.26
C SER A 250 12.85 8.17 -6.14
N ASN A 251 13.69 8.08 -5.10
CA ASN A 251 13.45 7.21 -3.96
C ASN A 251 12.37 7.76 -3.00
N ILE A 252 12.00 9.03 -3.13
CA ILE A 252 10.98 9.66 -2.28
C ILE A 252 9.67 8.87 -2.35
N ILE A 253 9.23 8.46 -3.54
CA ILE A 253 7.98 7.71 -3.69
C ILE A 253 7.99 6.38 -2.91
N PHE A 254 9.10 5.67 -2.91
CA PHE A 254 9.25 4.42 -2.15
C PHE A 254 9.24 4.65 -0.64
N LYS A 255 9.87 5.72 -0.18
CA LYS A 255 9.87 6.12 1.24
C LYS A 255 8.46 6.50 1.69
N MET A 256 7.75 7.32 0.92
CA MET A 256 6.38 7.76 1.26
C MET A 256 5.41 6.58 1.23
N ALA A 257 5.51 5.70 0.22
CA ALA A 257 4.72 4.48 0.16
C ALA A 257 5.00 3.52 1.35
N SER A 258 6.24 3.46 1.84
CA SER A 258 6.58 2.70 3.05
C SER A 258 5.93 3.28 4.31
N PHE A 259 5.86 4.62 4.45
CA PHE A 259 5.15 5.25 5.56
C PHE A 259 3.64 5.04 5.47
N ALA A 260 3.08 5.15 4.27
CA ALA A 260 1.67 4.88 4.01
C ALA A 260 1.28 3.42 4.35
N ASP A 261 2.09 2.46 3.92
CA ASP A 261 1.91 1.04 4.22
C ASP A 261 1.92 0.76 5.74
N LYS A 262 2.86 1.36 6.48
CA LYS A 262 2.91 1.27 7.94
C LYS A 262 1.67 1.88 8.61
N ALA A 263 1.19 3.01 8.11
CA ALA A 263 -0.03 3.66 8.60
C ALA A 263 -1.26 2.78 8.36
N THR A 264 -1.39 2.23 7.15
CA THR A 264 -2.45 1.30 6.75
C THR A 264 -2.48 0.06 7.63
N LYS A 265 -1.34 -0.61 7.79
CA LYS A 265 -1.22 -1.79 8.66
C LYS A 265 -1.59 -1.47 10.10
N TYR A 266 -1.09 -0.39 10.66
CA TYR A 266 -1.43 0.03 12.02
C TYR A 266 -2.95 0.17 12.22
N LEU A 267 -3.65 0.79 11.26
CA LEU A 267 -5.09 0.98 11.33
C LEU A 267 -5.85 -0.35 11.25
N LEU A 268 -5.46 -1.22 10.33
CA LEU A 268 -6.12 -2.51 10.14
C LEU A 268 -5.84 -3.49 11.28
N ASP A 269 -4.61 -3.55 11.80
CA ASP A 269 -4.26 -4.37 12.97
C ASP A 269 -5.03 -3.92 14.22
N LYS A 270 -5.21 -2.61 14.40
CA LYS A 270 -6.03 -2.03 15.46
C LYS A 270 -7.51 -2.41 15.30
N GLN A 271 -8.05 -2.36 14.08
CA GLN A 271 -9.42 -2.78 13.78
C GLN A 271 -9.61 -4.25 14.07
N GLU A 272 -8.70 -5.12 13.62
CA GLU A 272 -8.75 -6.56 13.89
C GLU A 272 -8.75 -6.85 15.39
N SER A 273 -7.87 -6.18 16.14
CA SER A 273 -7.78 -6.32 17.59
C SER A 273 -9.07 -5.89 18.30
N ALA A 274 -9.68 -4.77 17.86
CA ALA A 274 -10.95 -4.30 18.41
C ALA A 274 -12.10 -5.25 18.09
N THR A 275 -12.11 -5.84 16.91
CA THR A 275 -13.12 -6.83 16.50
C THR A 275 -13.01 -8.11 17.33
N LYS A 276 -11.80 -8.62 17.54
CA LYS A 276 -11.55 -9.80 18.40
C LYS A 276 -11.99 -9.55 19.85
N ALA A 277 -11.69 -8.39 20.40
CA ALA A 277 -12.12 -8.02 21.76
C ALA A 277 -13.65 -8.02 21.89
N LYS A 278 -14.36 -7.39 20.93
CA LYS A 278 -15.84 -7.38 20.91
C LYS A 278 -16.43 -8.79 20.81
N GLN A 279 -15.80 -9.70 20.07
CA GLN A 279 -16.26 -11.09 19.97
C GLN A 279 -16.09 -11.87 21.28
N LEU A 280 -14.99 -11.63 22.01
CA LEU A 280 -14.74 -12.26 23.30
C LEU A 280 -15.75 -11.78 24.37
N ASP A 281 -16.09 -10.48 24.37
CA ASP A 281 -17.08 -9.90 25.30
C ASP A 281 -18.51 -10.41 25.05
N LEU A 282 -18.80 -10.88 23.82
CA LEU A 282 -20.12 -11.45 23.47
C LEU A 282 -20.26 -12.93 23.86
N VAL A 283 -19.15 -13.60 24.16
CA VAL A 283 -19.12 -15.06 24.51
C VAL A 283 -18.92 -15.27 26.02
N ALA A 284 -18.55 -14.22 26.75
CA ALA A 284 -18.41 -14.21 28.20
C ALA A 284 -19.70 -13.80 28.91
#